data_707288cabe32f60c471099028a3f32b8
#
_entry.id   707288cabe32f60c471099028a3f32b8
#
_cell.length_a   1.000
_cell.length_b   1.000
_cell.length_c   1.000
_cell.angle_alpha   90.00
_cell.angle_beta   90.00
_cell.angle_gamma   90.00
#
_symmetry.space_group_name_H-M   'P 1'
#
loop_
_entity.id
_entity.type
_entity.pdbx_description
1 polymer ?
#
loop_
_entity_poly.entity_id
_entity_poly.type
_entity_poly.pdbx_seq_one_letter_code
_entity_poly.pdbx_strand_id
1 'polypeptide(L)'
;YDPQLIEDAKTYKVTATIWSSNQRLFHSDPPLAVFGDTDPDAVNILLMMIAENPAAEAVPRTVTGVEWAVTEVFGTPWPNDDPATLVIDAEANVSAFGGCNRFRGQAMLSDGAITFPANFAGTMMACPDSFEQQERRFLDALAQVVGYVRYGAGLVMADAQGNAVLHFVERPE
;
A
#
# COMPACT_ATOMS: atom_id res chain seq x y z
N TYR A 1 -13.59 -12.87 -2.90
CA TYR A 1 -12.81 -13.83 -2.07
C TYR A 1 -12.86 -15.22 -2.69
N ASP A 2 -11.88 -16.07 -2.40
CA ASP A 2 -11.87 -17.46 -2.85
C ASP A 2 -12.41 -18.36 -1.70
N PRO A 3 -13.59 -18.99 -1.89
CA PRO A 3 -14.18 -19.85 -0.84
C PRO A 3 -13.31 -21.05 -0.47
N GLN A 4 -12.43 -21.51 -1.37
CA GLN A 4 -11.54 -22.66 -1.14
C GLN A 4 -10.42 -22.35 -0.13
N LEU A 5 -10.18 -21.06 0.18
CA LEU A 5 -9.20 -20.62 1.17
C LEU A 5 -9.79 -20.47 2.58
N ILE A 6 -11.10 -20.69 2.73
CA ILE A 6 -11.79 -20.64 4.03
C ILE A 6 -11.62 -21.99 4.73
N GLU A 7 -11.04 -21.99 5.92
CA GLU A 7 -10.88 -23.17 6.77
C GLU A 7 -11.97 -23.19 7.85
N ASP A 8 -12.80 -24.21 7.90
CA ASP A 8 -13.96 -24.32 8.82
C ASP A 8 -13.61 -24.17 10.30
N ALA A 9 -12.36 -24.44 10.68
CA ALA A 9 -11.89 -24.34 12.06
C ALA A 9 -11.37 -22.95 12.45
N LYS A 10 -11.30 -21.98 11.51
CA LYS A 10 -10.77 -20.65 11.74
C LYS A 10 -11.89 -19.62 11.90
N THR A 11 -11.68 -18.67 12.78
CA THR A 11 -12.54 -17.50 12.92
C THR A 11 -12.03 -16.38 12.02
N TYR A 12 -12.87 -15.92 11.11
CA TYR A 12 -12.59 -14.79 10.23
C TYR A 12 -13.30 -13.55 10.73
N LYS A 13 -12.68 -12.40 10.55
CA LYS A 13 -13.27 -11.10 10.92
C LYS A 13 -13.12 -10.13 9.76
N VAL A 14 -14.17 -9.37 9.53
CA VAL A 14 -14.18 -8.27 8.55
C VAL A 14 -14.16 -6.95 9.29
N THR A 15 -13.35 -6.04 8.80
CA THR A 15 -13.37 -4.62 9.16
C THR A 15 -13.58 -3.78 7.91
N ALA A 16 -14.28 -2.69 8.05
CA ALA A 16 -14.46 -1.72 6.98
C ALA A 16 -14.01 -0.33 7.46
N THR A 17 -13.43 0.43 6.56
CA THR A 17 -12.97 1.79 6.85
C THR A 17 -13.28 2.67 5.65
N ILE A 18 -13.84 3.86 5.90
CA ILE A 18 -14.07 4.86 4.87
C ILE A 18 -13.07 6.00 5.08
N TRP A 19 -12.40 6.34 4.00
CA TRP A 19 -11.44 7.42 3.94
C TRP A 19 -11.92 8.52 2.99
N SER A 20 -11.58 9.76 3.29
CA SER A 20 -11.72 10.89 2.38
C SER A 20 -10.52 11.82 2.56
N SER A 21 -9.92 12.22 1.45
CA SER A 21 -8.75 13.11 1.46
C SER A 21 -7.67 12.67 2.47
N ASN A 22 -7.35 11.39 2.45
CA ASN A 22 -6.38 10.77 3.37
C ASN A 22 -6.77 10.83 4.87
N GLN A 23 -8.02 11.16 5.18
CA GLN A 23 -8.58 11.15 6.52
C GLN A 23 -9.52 9.96 6.69
N ARG A 24 -9.31 9.17 7.74
CA ARG A 24 -10.23 8.11 8.11
C ARG A 24 -11.49 8.73 8.73
N LEU A 25 -12.62 8.61 8.04
CA LEU A 25 -13.90 9.18 8.48
C LEU A 25 -14.72 8.20 9.31
N PHE A 26 -14.71 6.94 8.90
CA PHE A 26 -15.50 5.91 9.56
C PHE A 26 -14.69 4.61 9.67
N HIS A 27 -14.98 3.84 10.70
CA HIS A 27 -14.48 2.47 10.84
C HIS A 27 -15.51 1.57 11.49
N SER A 28 -15.40 0.28 11.26
CA SER A 28 -16.16 -0.72 12.00
C SER A 28 -15.46 -1.07 13.31
N ASP A 29 -16.17 -0.98 14.42
CA ASP A 29 -15.69 -1.42 15.73
C ASP A 29 -16.90 -1.93 16.54
N PRO A 30 -16.86 -3.15 17.03
CA PRO A 30 -15.84 -4.16 16.89
C PRO A 30 -15.78 -4.79 15.49
N PRO A 31 -14.68 -5.50 15.13
CA PRO A 31 -14.61 -6.30 13.90
C PRO A 31 -15.74 -7.33 13.86
N LEU A 32 -16.41 -7.44 12.72
CA LEU A 32 -17.51 -8.38 12.56
C LEU A 32 -16.97 -9.77 12.22
N ALA A 33 -17.40 -10.78 12.99
CA ALA A 33 -17.09 -12.18 12.65
C ALA A 33 -17.91 -12.60 11.44
N VAL A 34 -17.26 -13.30 10.51
CA VAL A 34 -17.85 -13.82 9.28
C VAL A 34 -17.40 -15.29 9.10
N PHE A 35 -18.17 -16.06 8.36
CA PHE A 35 -17.94 -17.50 8.16
C PHE A 35 -17.98 -18.29 9.48
N GLY A 36 -19.15 -18.74 9.84
CA GLY A 36 -19.44 -19.55 11.03
C GLY A 36 -20.78 -20.26 10.85
N ASP A 37 -21.28 -20.88 11.90
CA ASP A 37 -22.52 -21.69 11.88
C ASP A 37 -23.78 -20.94 11.38
N THR A 38 -23.69 -19.63 11.26
CA THR A 38 -24.72 -18.77 10.66
C THR A 38 -24.09 -17.91 9.58
N ASP A 39 -23.85 -18.51 8.41
CA ASP A 39 -23.31 -17.78 7.26
C ASP A 39 -24.41 -16.91 6.63
N PRO A 40 -24.39 -15.58 6.84
CA PRO A 40 -25.41 -14.72 6.24
C PRO A 40 -25.03 -14.46 4.77
N ASP A 41 -26.01 -14.61 3.87
CA ASP A 41 -25.87 -14.23 2.45
C ASP A 41 -25.47 -12.76 2.26
N ALA A 42 -25.64 -11.95 3.32
CA ALA A 42 -25.25 -10.55 3.37
C ALA A 42 -24.77 -10.14 4.77
N VAL A 43 -23.68 -9.40 4.81
CA VAL A 43 -23.09 -8.87 6.04
C VAL A 43 -23.38 -7.37 6.15
N ASN A 44 -24.07 -6.96 7.23
CA ASN A 44 -24.28 -5.55 7.53
C ASN A 44 -23.17 -5.06 8.46
N ILE A 45 -22.31 -4.17 7.98
CA ILE A 45 -21.23 -3.59 8.75
C ILE A 45 -21.66 -2.21 9.23
N LEU A 46 -21.79 -2.04 10.55
CA LEU A 46 -22.00 -0.73 11.14
C LEU A 46 -20.69 0.05 11.15
N LEU A 47 -20.68 1.21 10.53
CA LEU A 47 -19.55 2.12 10.54
C LEU A 47 -19.80 3.24 11.55
N MET A 48 -18.87 3.41 12.48
CA MET A 48 -18.90 4.51 13.45
C MET A 48 -18.06 5.67 12.90
N MET A 49 -18.63 6.86 12.96
CA MET A 49 -17.89 8.08 12.63
C MET A 49 -16.78 8.30 13.65
N ILE A 50 -15.58 8.51 13.17
CA ILE A 50 -14.45 8.85 14.02
C ILE A 50 -14.59 10.33 14.35
N ALA A 51 -14.93 10.64 15.61
CA ALA A 51 -14.87 12.01 16.07
C ALA A 51 -13.44 12.52 15.89
N GLU A 52 -13.27 13.69 15.28
CA GLU A 52 -11.96 14.33 15.19
C GLU A 52 -11.38 14.44 16.59
N ASN A 53 -10.35 13.65 16.87
CA ASN A 53 -9.55 13.86 18.05
C ASN A 53 -8.49 14.91 17.71
N PRO A 54 -8.62 16.15 18.18
CA PRO A 54 -7.64 17.21 17.89
C PRO A 54 -6.25 16.93 18.49
N ALA A 55 -6.13 15.88 19.31
CA ALA A 55 -4.89 15.41 19.92
C ALA A 55 -4.30 14.16 19.25
N ALA A 56 -4.92 13.61 18.22
CA ALA A 56 -4.21 12.67 17.34
C ALA A 56 -3.09 13.47 16.68
N GLU A 57 -1.86 13.28 17.17
CA GLU A 57 -0.66 13.85 16.58
C GLU A 57 -0.80 13.76 15.07
N ALA A 58 -0.64 14.90 14.40
CA ALA A 58 -0.70 14.99 12.96
C ALA A 58 0.46 14.16 12.40
N VAL A 59 0.22 12.86 12.24
CA VAL A 59 1.12 12.03 11.44
C VAL A 59 1.21 12.74 10.10
N PRO A 60 2.41 13.11 9.65
CA PRO A 60 2.55 13.84 8.40
C PRO A 60 1.80 13.08 7.31
N ARG A 61 0.77 13.69 6.75
CA ARG A 61 -0.08 13.05 5.73
C ARG A 61 0.59 13.02 4.36
N THR A 62 1.79 13.56 4.28
CA THR A 62 2.56 13.59 3.06
C THR A 62 3.20 12.23 2.78
N VAL A 63 3.18 11.84 1.51
CA VAL A 63 3.94 10.69 1.01
C VAL A 63 5.38 11.07 0.69
N THR A 64 5.67 12.39 0.68
CA THR A 64 6.98 12.95 0.36
C THR A 64 7.88 13.07 1.58
N GLY A 65 9.19 13.06 1.36
CA GLY A 65 10.20 13.24 2.41
C GLY A 65 10.39 12.03 3.33
N VAL A 66 9.86 10.88 2.95
CA VAL A 66 9.91 9.63 3.72
C VAL A 66 10.52 8.55 2.84
N GLU A 67 11.37 7.70 3.41
CA GLU A 67 11.79 6.46 2.76
C GLU A 67 10.77 5.36 3.05
N TRP A 68 10.15 4.86 2.00
CA TRP A 68 9.16 3.81 2.03
C TRP A 68 9.80 2.47 1.69
N ALA A 69 9.75 1.50 2.60
CA ALA A 69 10.18 0.12 2.36
C ALA A 69 9.00 -0.73 1.90
N VAL A 70 9.17 -1.45 0.80
CA VAL A 70 8.14 -2.35 0.26
C VAL A 70 7.94 -3.54 1.20
N THR A 71 6.70 -3.82 1.56
CA THR A 71 6.31 -5.02 2.31
C THR A 71 5.59 -6.04 1.45
N GLU A 72 4.89 -5.57 0.39
CA GLU A 72 4.09 -6.45 -0.47
C GLU A 72 3.96 -5.85 -1.88
N VAL A 73 3.98 -6.70 -2.90
CA VAL A 73 3.75 -6.37 -4.30
C VAL A 73 2.71 -7.31 -4.88
N PHE A 74 1.59 -6.78 -5.39
CA PHE A 74 0.47 -7.55 -5.94
C PHE A 74 0.02 -8.70 -5.01
N GLY A 75 -0.21 -8.40 -3.72
CA GLY A 75 -0.66 -9.37 -2.73
C GLY A 75 0.39 -10.42 -2.32
N THR A 76 1.63 -10.27 -2.76
CA THR A 76 2.72 -11.18 -2.39
C THR A 76 3.73 -10.46 -1.51
N PRO A 77 4.03 -10.97 -0.31
CA PRO A 77 5.05 -10.39 0.57
C PRO A 77 6.41 -10.26 -0.12
N TRP A 78 7.15 -9.20 0.21
CA TRP A 78 8.52 -9.04 -0.27
C TRP A 78 9.40 -10.15 0.31
N PRO A 79 10.15 -10.88 -0.52
CA PRO A 79 10.76 -12.13 -0.08
C PRO A 79 12.09 -11.99 0.69
N ASN A 80 12.65 -10.79 0.78
CA ASN A 80 13.99 -10.57 1.32
C ASN A 80 13.96 -9.61 2.52
N ASP A 81 14.97 -9.72 3.39
CA ASP A 81 15.20 -8.81 4.51
C ASP A 81 15.67 -7.41 4.06
N ASP A 82 16.16 -7.27 2.81
CA ASP A 82 16.49 -5.98 2.20
C ASP A 82 15.40 -5.61 1.18
N PRO A 83 14.40 -4.84 1.60
CA PRO A 83 13.26 -4.51 0.76
C PRO A 83 13.61 -3.49 -0.32
N ALA A 84 12.84 -3.52 -1.42
CA ALA A 84 12.83 -2.39 -2.34
C ALA A 84 12.39 -1.12 -1.61
N THR A 85 12.93 0.02 -2.01
CA THR A 85 12.58 1.30 -1.38
C THR A 85 12.13 2.34 -2.40
N LEU A 86 11.34 3.30 -1.92
CA LEU A 86 10.81 4.41 -2.68
C LEU A 86 10.92 5.69 -1.84
N VAL A 87 11.49 6.72 -2.42
CA VAL A 87 11.50 8.08 -1.88
C VAL A 87 10.92 9.04 -2.91
N ILE A 88 10.01 9.89 -2.47
CA ILE A 88 9.44 10.98 -3.28
C ILE A 88 9.79 12.27 -2.56
N ASP A 89 10.49 13.18 -3.21
CA ASP A 89 10.82 14.47 -2.62
C ASP A 89 9.67 15.50 -2.75
N ALA A 90 9.88 16.70 -2.23
CA ALA A 90 8.89 17.78 -2.24
C ALA A 90 8.55 18.27 -3.66
N GLU A 91 9.46 18.11 -4.61
CA GLU A 91 9.32 18.45 -6.03
C GLU A 91 8.78 17.27 -6.85
N ALA A 92 8.33 16.20 -6.20
CA ALA A 92 7.86 14.96 -6.79
C ALA A 92 8.91 14.17 -7.60
N ASN A 93 10.21 14.44 -7.38
CA ASN A 93 11.23 13.55 -7.91
C ASN A 93 11.22 12.24 -7.15
N VAL A 94 11.38 11.16 -7.89
CA VAL A 94 11.34 9.79 -7.39
C VAL A 94 12.74 9.19 -7.40
N SER A 95 13.12 8.61 -6.29
CA SER A 95 14.27 7.72 -6.15
C SER A 95 13.78 6.38 -5.66
N ALA A 96 14.08 5.31 -6.38
CA ALA A 96 13.68 3.96 -6.01
C ALA A 96 14.89 3.01 -6.07
N PHE A 97 14.85 1.99 -5.21
CA PHE A 97 15.77 0.87 -5.22
C PHE A 97 14.95 -0.42 -5.39
N GLY A 98 15.24 -1.19 -6.41
CA GLY A 98 14.44 -2.38 -6.76
C GLY A 98 14.94 -3.69 -6.13
N GLY A 99 15.93 -3.60 -5.23
CA GLY A 99 16.63 -4.78 -4.68
C GLY A 99 18.00 -5.00 -5.32
N CYS A 100 18.24 -4.45 -6.51
CA CYS A 100 19.54 -4.49 -7.19
C CYS A 100 19.87 -3.16 -7.87
N ASN A 101 18.98 -2.68 -8.74
CA ASN A 101 19.19 -1.43 -9.44
C ASN A 101 18.51 -0.25 -8.75
N ARG A 102 19.04 0.95 -9.04
CA ARG A 102 18.48 2.22 -8.59
C ARG A 102 17.81 2.91 -9.75
N PHE A 103 16.66 3.51 -9.48
CA PHE A 103 15.80 4.15 -10.46
C PHE A 103 15.53 5.60 -10.07
N ARG A 104 15.38 6.45 -11.08
CA ARG A 104 14.99 7.84 -10.91
C ARG A 104 13.93 8.22 -11.92
N GLY A 105 13.01 9.06 -11.49
CA GLY A 105 11.94 9.59 -12.33
C GLY A 105 11.29 10.78 -11.67
N GLN A 106 10.17 11.22 -12.22
CA GLN A 106 9.34 12.26 -11.64
C GLN A 106 7.89 11.77 -11.62
N ALA A 107 7.26 11.78 -10.46
CA ALA A 107 5.84 11.47 -10.31
C ALA A 107 4.98 12.70 -10.62
N MET A 108 3.73 12.46 -10.95
CA MET A 108 2.68 13.47 -10.86
C MET A 108 1.93 13.22 -9.56
N LEU A 109 1.94 14.21 -8.66
CA LEU A 109 1.37 14.10 -7.33
C LEU A 109 0.29 15.15 -7.15
N SER A 110 -0.87 14.73 -6.66
CA SER A 110 -1.95 15.57 -6.18
C SER A 110 -2.58 14.95 -4.94
N ASP A 111 -3.58 15.59 -4.33
CA ASP A 111 -4.18 15.10 -3.09
C ASP A 111 -4.81 13.70 -3.29
N GLY A 112 -4.19 12.70 -2.67
CA GLY A 112 -4.61 11.29 -2.74
C GLY A 112 -4.34 10.58 -4.08
N ALA A 113 -3.86 11.28 -5.10
CA ALA A 113 -3.52 10.71 -6.41
C ALA A 113 -2.02 10.83 -6.68
N ILE A 114 -1.46 9.76 -7.23
CA ILE A 114 -0.06 9.71 -7.66
C ILE A 114 0.05 8.81 -8.89
N THR A 115 0.84 9.26 -9.86
CA THR A 115 1.22 8.43 -11.00
C THR A 115 2.71 8.52 -11.24
N PHE A 116 3.29 7.42 -11.67
CA PHE A 116 4.72 7.32 -11.95
C PHE A 116 4.98 7.29 -13.46
N PRO A 117 6.18 7.67 -13.93
CA PRO A 117 6.53 7.58 -15.34
C PRO A 117 6.54 6.11 -15.78
N ALA A 118 6.11 5.85 -17.02
CA ALA A 118 6.14 4.50 -17.59
C ALA A 118 7.56 3.93 -17.70
N ASN A 119 8.57 4.79 -17.77
CA ASN A 119 9.98 4.41 -17.83
C ASN A 119 10.78 5.23 -16.84
N PHE A 120 11.47 4.55 -15.94
CA PHE A 120 12.46 5.13 -15.06
C PHE A 120 13.84 5.12 -15.69
N ALA A 121 14.64 6.15 -15.45
CA ALA A 121 16.08 6.08 -15.68
C ALA A 121 16.70 5.22 -14.58
N GLY A 122 17.46 4.20 -14.94
CA GLY A 122 18.00 3.26 -13.96
C GLY A 122 19.44 2.85 -14.23
N THR A 123 20.09 2.30 -13.21
CA THR A 123 21.34 1.55 -13.39
C THR A 123 21.05 0.22 -14.11
N MET A 124 22.06 -0.36 -14.72
CA MET A 124 21.97 -1.65 -15.41
C MET A 124 23.05 -2.57 -14.86
N MET A 125 22.93 -2.94 -13.60
CA MET A 125 23.84 -3.91 -12.99
C MET A 125 23.40 -5.33 -13.37
N ALA A 126 24.35 -6.24 -13.51
CA ALA A 126 24.05 -7.66 -13.65
C ALA A 126 23.57 -8.19 -12.29
N CYS A 127 22.28 -8.44 -12.18
CA CYS A 127 21.66 -8.96 -10.97
C CYS A 127 21.42 -10.46 -11.08
N PRO A 128 21.39 -11.20 -9.97
CA PRO A 128 20.87 -12.55 -9.98
C PRO A 128 19.39 -12.57 -10.44
N ASP A 129 18.98 -13.62 -11.15
CA ASP A 129 17.66 -13.73 -11.79
C ASP A 129 16.50 -13.48 -10.83
N SER A 130 16.61 -13.91 -9.57
CA SER A 130 15.59 -13.69 -8.53
C SER A 130 15.37 -12.21 -8.22
N PHE A 131 16.45 -11.44 -8.15
CA PHE A 131 16.37 -9.98 -7.92
C PHE A 131 15.85 -9.25 -9.16
N GLU A 132 16.23 -9.68 -10.35
CA GLU A 132 15.72 -9.09 -11.58
C GLU A 132 14.21 -9.27 -11.73
N GLN A 133 13.67 -10.43 -11.37
CA GLN A 133 12.23 -10.69 -11.38
C GLN A 133 11.48 -9.83 -10.36
N GLN A 134 12.03 -9.68 -9.14
CA GLN A 134 11.43 -8.86 -8.09
C GLN A 134 11.42 -7.38 -8.47
N GLU A 135 12.55 -6.88 -8.98
CA GLU A 135 12.70 -5.51 -9.45
C GLU A 135 11.72 -5.19 -10.58
N ARG A 136 11.62 -6.06 -11.57
CA ARG A 136 10.65 -5.92 -12.68
C ARG A 136 9.23 -5.86 -12.16
N ARG A 137 8.87 -6.76 -11.24
CA ARG A 137 7.55 -6.81 -10.63
C ARG A 137 7.22 -5.55 -9.82
N PHE A 138 8.20 -4.99 -9.11
CA PHE A 138 8.07 -3.73 -8.39
C PHE A 138 7.83 -2.54 -9.35
N LEU A 139 8.60 -2.46 -10.44
CA LEU A 139 8.42 -1.42 -11.45
C LEU A 139 7.08 -1.55 -12.19
N ASP A 140 6.65 -2.77 -12.50
CA ASP A 140 5.34 -3.04 -13.10
C ASP A 140 4.20 -2.60 -12.18
N ALA A 141 4.35 -2.76 -10.88
CA ALA A 141 3.38 -2.29 -9.91
C ALA A 141 3.35 -0.76 -9.84
N LEU A 142 4.52 -0.08 -9.80
CA LEU A 142 4.60 1.38 -9.84
C LEU A 142 3.93 1.96 -11.08
N ALA A 143 4.08 1.33 -12.24
CA ALA A 143 3.46 1.77 -13.49
C ALA A 143 1.92 1.71 -13.48
N GLN A 144 1.31 0.93 -12.59
CA GLN A 144 -0.14 0.79 -12.47
C GLN A 144 -0.75 1.70 -11.42
N VAL A 145 0.07 2.34 -10.60
CA VAL A 145 -0.41 3.21 -9.51
C VAL A 145 -1.10 4.46 -10.05
N VAL A 146 -2.30 4.74 -9.53
CA VAL A 146 -3.01 6.00 -9.79
C VAL A 146 -3.40 6.74 -8.50
N GLY A 147 -3.32 6.08 -7.35
CA GLY A 147 -3.69 6.67 -6.07
C GLY A 147 -2.97 6.04 -4.90
N TYR A 148 -3.03 6.72 -3.76
CA TYR A 148 -2.43 6.22 -2.53
C TYR A 148 -3.25 6.56 -1.30
N VAL A 149 -3.06 5.76 -0.25
CA VAL A 149 -3.58 6.03 1.10
C VAL A 149 -2.46 5.80 2.10
N ARG A 150 -2.16 6.81 2.91
CA ARG A 150 -1.25 6.68 4.05
C ARG A 150 -2.04 6.46 5.33
N TYR A 151 -1.63 5.48 6.14
CA TYR A 151 -2.23 5.18 7.45
C TYR A 151 -1.13 4.92 8.49
N GLY A 152 -0.93 5.85 9.39
CA GLY A 152 0.19 5.78 10.33
C GLY A 152 1.54 5.71 9.61
N ALA A 153 2.35 4.72 9.95
CA ALA A 153 3.62 4.42 9.29
C ALA A 153 3.46 3.58 8.00
N GLY A 154 2.23 3.24 7.60
CA GLY A 154 1.95 2.46 6.41
C GLY A 154 1.52 3.32 5.22
N LEU A 155 1.79 2.83 4.01
CA LEU A 155 1.35 3.41 2.75
C LEU A 155 0.86 2.30 1.83
N VAL A 156 -0.35 2.46 1.27
CA VAL A 156 -0.88 1.61 0.21
C VAL A 156 -1.00 2.42 -1.06
N MET A 157 -0.56 1.84 -2.16
CA MET A 157 -0.78 2.39 -3.50
C MET A 157 -1.69 1.47 -4.30
N ALA A 158 -2.61 2.06 -5.05
CA ALA A 158 -3.66 1.35 -5.76
C ALA A 158 -3.69 1.67 -7.25
N ASP A 159 -4.19 0.70 -8.03
CA ASP A 159 -4.46 0.83 -9.45
C ASP A 159 -5.78 1.56 -9.73
N ALA A 160 -6.11 1.75 -11.02
CA ALA A 160 -7.33 2.41 -11.46
C ALA A 160 -8.63 1.66 -11.10
N GLN A 161 -8.56 0.39 -10.72
CA GLN A 161 -9.68 -0.42 -10.25
C GLN A 161 -9.82 -0.38 -8.72
N GLY A 162 -8.89 0.30 -8.02
CA GLY A 162 -8.85 0.38 -6.56
C GLY A 162 -8.20 -0.84 -5.90
N ASN A 163 -7.56 -1.73 -6.66
CA ASN A 163 -6.81 -2.84 -6.08
C ASN A 163 -5.47 -2.34 -5.52
N ALA A 164 -5.13 -2.76 -4.32
CA ALA A 164 -3.81 -2.50 -3.75
C ALA A 164 -2.74 -3.25 -4.55
N VAL A 165 -1.81 -2.51 -5.15
CA VAL A 165 -0.70 -3.07 -5.94
C VAL A 165 0.63 -3.04 -5.19
N LEU A 166 0.78 -2.09 -4.25
CA LEU A 166 1.97 -1.94 -3.42
C LEU A 166 1.58 -1.61 -1.97
N HIS A 167 2.24 -2.27 -1.05
CA HIS A 167 2.22 -1.93 0.37
C HIS A 167 3.62 -1.56 0.83
N PHE A 168 3.69 -0.52 1.65
CA PHE A 168 4.93 -0.01 2.21
C PHE A 168 4.80 0.25 3.70
N VAL A 169 5.95 0.30 4.35
CA VAL A 169 6.11 0.82 5.70
C VAL A 169 7.18 1.91 5.69
N GLU A 170 7.01 2.92 6.51
CA GLU A 170 8.02 3.95 6.74
C GLU A 170 9.28 3.30 7.31
N ARG A 171 10.43 3.57 6.68
CA ARG A 171 11.72 3.12 7.17
C ARG A 171 12.25 4.16 8.14
N PRO A 172 12.45 3.83 9.43
CA PRO A 172 13.06 4.77 10.36
C PRO A 172 14.50 5.06 9.93
N GLU A 173 14.91 6.32 10.06
CA GLU A 173 16.28 6.75 9.85
C GLU A 173 17.26 6.10 10.86
#